data_d4ee46bc9c689a66777f0fc71bfe5d32
#
_entry.id   d4ee46bc9c689a66777f0fc71bfe5d32
#
_cell.length_a   1.000
_cell.length_b   1.000
_cell.length_c   1.000
_cell.angle_alpha   90.00
_cell.angle_beta   90.00
_cell.angle_gamma   90.00
#
_symmetry.space_group_name_H-M   'P 1'
#
loop_
_entity.id
_entity.type
_entity.pdbx_description
1 polymer ?
#
loop_
_entity_poly.entity_id
_entity_poly.type
_entity_poly.pdbx_seq_one_letter_code
_entity_poly.pdbx_strand_id
1 'polypeptide(L)'
;MNIRGKKVVAVLLSAFMTMSVFSINSVNVDATYDTDENYVEYTNTLFGTNVDEGSTSAGPSLPNGSIHPSPETTPPDNGGYHRGNPVVGFGQLYTQGSGGTKSYGNFLLSPQTGEIKTSDRDHASSISEEKGQANYYTVKLDKYDIKAEVTPNQHSAIYRFTYPENADSSLLIDVSRKIGGEVALKSGSVNVDKENKMITGGGTFGKNWNPSDWNMYFALEFDQDIEEIGTWDNGGLKSDVLSLEKTSNNEHFGAYVKFDTSSDQEVNVKIAISFVSVDKAKEFLNNEISEFDFEKEKEEAKDVWNEVLGDVELGSQVDEETKDKFYTALYHTNVQPRDRTEDHGTWDDYYTLWDSWRTVFPFLQLTRPEMVAANINSFIKRYKENGKISDAYIQGKEYICGQGGNDIENIIADAYLKGIEGVDWQEAYQIVKGEAENYRSKNYATLGWNTGETEAINGDKYSWRLRPSSATIGFAYNDYAVAMMAKGLGYEEDYEKYIQSSKKWLNNWDENLVSSDGYKGFIHKRAEDGSYATVDPSHFLGYDGTEMARIW
;
A
#
# COMPACT_ATOMS: atom_id res chain seq x y z
N MET A 1 35.22 -10.92 4.62
CA MET A 1 35.48 -10.19 5.88
C MET A 1 34.12 -9.59 6.24
N ASN A 2 33.38 -10.31 7.09
CA ASN A 2 31.97 -10.00 7.40
C ASN A 2 31.88 -8.82 8.37
N ILE A 3 31.26 -7.74 7.93
CA ILE A 3 30.81 -6.66 8.83
C ILE A 3 29.32 -6.87 9.02
N ARG A 4 28.94 -7.55 10.09
CA ARG A 4 27.55 -7.60 10.58
C ARG A 4 27.25 -6.31 11.32
N GLY A 5 26.20 -5.59 10.88
CA GLY A 5 25.70 -4.38 11.52
C GLY A 5 25.22 -4.66 12.95
N LYS A 6 25.49 -3.73 13.84
CA LYS A 6 25.00 -3.76 15.22
C LYS A 6 23.55 -3.30 15.23
N LYS A 7 22.64 -4.17 15.63
CA LYS A 7 21.23 -3.81 15.89
C LYS A 7 21.15 -3.00 17.19
N VAL A 8 20.36 -1.92 17.17
CA VAL A 8 20.12 -1.04 18.33
C VAL A 8 18.72 -1.32 18.85
N VAL A 9 18.62 -1.71 20.12
CA VAL A 9 17.34 -1.85 20.83
C VAL A 9 16.90 -0.47 21.31
N ALA A 10 15.76 0.02 20.83
CA ALA A 10 15.15 1.26 21.30
C ALA A 10 14.00 0.97 22.27
N VAL A 11 14.13 1.46 23.50
CA VAL A 11 13.04 1.49 24.48
C VAL A 11 12.30 2.80 24.31
N LEU A 12 11.00 2.75 23.99
CA LEU A 12 10.11 3.90 23.90
C LEU A 12 9.89 4.51 25.31
N LEU A 13 10.44 5.68 25.54
CA LEU A 13 10.09 6.54 26.66
C LEU A 13 9.76 7.94 26.14
N SER A 14 8.46 8.27 26.17
CA SER A 14 8.02 9.65 26.10
C SER A 14 8.39 10.35 27.43
N ALA A 15 9.30 11.31 27.43
CA ALA A 15 9.64 12.06 28.60
C ALA A 15 9.80 13.55 28.32
N PHE A 16 9.13 14.31 29.14
CA PHE A 16 9.26 15.74 29.35
C PHE A 16 10.72 16.15 29.56
N MET A 17 11.13 17.24 28.92
CA MET A 17 12.41 17.90 29.22
C MET A 17 12.42 18.48 30.62
N THR A 18 13.19 17.89 31.50
CA THR A 18 13.92 18.59 32.56
C THR A 18 15.37 18.11 32.55
N MET A 19 16.29 19.03 32.32
CA MET A 19 17.72 18.74 32.40
C MET A 19 18.08 18.24 33.80
N SER A 20 18.40 16.98 33.93
CA SER A 20 19.26 16.44 34.97
C SER A 20 20.20 15.44 34.31
N VAL A 21 21.49 15.70 34.47
CA VAL A 21 22.56 14.81 34.04
C VAL A 21 22.48 13.54 34.87
N PHE A 22 21.87 12.50 34.31
CA PHE A 22 22.00 11.16 34.85
C PHE A 22 23.07 10.40 34.07
N SER A 23 24.07 9.92 34.79
CA SER A 23 24.99 8.92 34.27
C SER A 23 24.19 7.68 33.91
N ILE A 24 23.98 7.43 32.61
CA ILE A 24 23.40 6.20 32.14
C ILE A 24 24.47 5.12 32.26
N ASN A 25 24.36 4.29 33.28
CA ASN A 25 25.04 3.00 33.28
C ASN A 25 24.44 2.19 32.12
N SER A 26 25.22 1.93 31.08
CA SER A 26 24.87 1.01 30.04
C SER A 26 24.60 -0.37 30.64
N VAL A 27 23.35 -0.76 30.74
CA VAL A 27 22.99 -2.15 30.97
C VAL A 27 23.28 -2.86 29.66
N ASN A 28 24.39 -3.59 29.61
CA ASN A 28 24.58 -4.57 28.55
C ASN A 28 23.57 -5.69 28.79
N VAL A 29 22.45 -5.64 28.09
CA VAL A 29 21.61 -6.81 27.92
C VAL A 29 22.24 -7.58 26.77
N ASP A 30 22.98 -8.64 27.08
CA ASP A 30 23.32 -9.67 26.09
C ASP A 30 22.00 -10.36 25.73
N ALA A 31 21.30 -9.82 24.75
CA ALA A 31 20.20 -10.52 24.11
C ALA A 31 20.81 -11.66 23.28
N THR A 32 20.71 -12.86 23.78
CA THR A 32 20.90 -14.06 22.95
C THR A 32 19.70 -14.11 22.01
N TYR A 33 19.91 -13.72 20.75
CA TYR A 33 18.90 -13.85 19.71
C TYR A 33 18.68 -15.34 19.43
N ASP A 34 17.46 -15.80 19.59
CA ASP A 34 17.05 -17.10 19.08
C ASP A 34 16.93 -16.97 17.56
N THR A 35 17.93 -17.43 16.84
CA THR A 35 17.96 -17.36 15.35
C THR A 35 17.01 -18.36 14.70
N ASP A 36 16.33 -19.20 15.50
CA ASP A 36 15.45 -20.26 15.05
C ASP A 36 13.96 -19.90 15.26
N GLU A 37 13.60 -18.70 15.78
CA GLU A 37 12.20 -18.33 15.97
C GLU A 37 11.51 -18.02 14.63
N ASN A 38 10.36 -18.67 14.42
CA ASN A 38 9.55 -18.53 13.21
C ASN A 38 8.44 -17.48 13.43
N TYR A 39 8.80 -16.20 13.28
CA TYR A 39 7.87 -15.08 13.48
C TYR A 39 6.67 -15.10 12.52
N VAL A 40 6.81 -15.70 11.34
CA VAL A 40 5.73 -15.82 10.36
C VAL A 40 4.56 -16.63 10.90
N GLU A 41 4.79 -17.57 11.82
CA GLU A 41 3.71 -18.36 12.44
C GLU A 41 2.72 -17.51 13.25
N TYR A 42 3.15 -16.37 13.76
CA TYR A 42 2.32 -15.41 14.48
C TYR A 42 1.56 -14.44 13.55
N THR A 43 1.78 -14.49 12.23
CA THR A 43 1.09 -13.60 11.30
C THR A 43 -0.23 -14.19 10.85
N ASN A 44 -1.25 -13.32 10.72
CA ASN A 44 -2.56 -13.68 10.21
C ASN A 44 -3.11 -12.58 9.29
N THR A 45 -2.99 -12.79 7.97
CA THR A 45 -3.42 -11.81 6.98
C THR A 45 -4.94 -11.63 6.90
N LEU A 46 -5.71 -12.50 7.56
CA LEU A 46 -7.17 -12.37 7.67
C LEU A 46 -7.59 -11.30 8.70
N PHE A 47 -6.68 -10.76 9.52
CA PHE A 47 -6.98 -9.62 10.39
C PHE A 47 -7.19 -8.37 9.55
N GLY A 48 -8.31 -7.66 9.80
CA GLY A 48 -8.68 -6.45 9.07
C GLY A 48 -9.45 -6.71 7.77
N THR A 49 -9.78 -7.96 7.43
CA THR A 49 -10.52 -8.31 6.21
C THR A 49 -12.04 -8.28 6.36
N ASN A 50 -12.56 -7.86 7.50
CA ASN A 50 -14.00 -7.86 7.81
C ASN A 50 -14.47 -6.50 8.30
N VAL A 51 -14.06 -5.45 7.62
CA VAL A 51 -14.47 -4.07 7.87
C VAL A 51 -15.06 -3.48 6.59
N ASP A 52 -16.11 -2.70 6.70
CA ASP A 52 -16.86 -2.17 5.56
C ASP A 52 -16.01 -1.27 4.66
N GLU A 53 -15.05 -0.54 5.24
CA GLU A 53 -14.14 0.35 4.51
C GLU A 53 -12.71 0.17 5.02
N GLY A 54 -11.73 0.25 4.13
CA GLY A 54 -10.33 0.16 4.48
C GLY A 54 -9.84 -1.24 4.85
N SER A 55 -10.52 -2.28 4.35
CA SER A 55 -10.13 -3.66 4.57
C SER A 55 -8.75 -3.99 3.99
N THR A 56 -8.08 -4.93 4.64
CA THR A 56 -6.80 -5.48 4.17
C THR A 56 -7.03 -6.64 3.20
N SER A 57 -6.05 -6.93 2.35
CA SER A 57 -6.06 -8.14 1.51
C SER A 57 -5.78 -9.38 2.35
N ALA A 58 -6.46 -10.48 2.02
CA ALA A 58 -6.31 -11.75 2.74
C ALA A 58 -5.06 -12.54 2.34
N GLY A 59 -4.54 -12.29 1.14
CA GLY A 59 -3.39 -13.01 0.61
C GLY A 59 -2.04 -12.48 1.11
N PRO A 60 -0.95 -13.16 0.78
CA PRO A 60 0.42 -12.80 1.20
C PRO A 60 1.05 -11.75 0.29
N SER A 61 2.05 -11.04 0.79
CA SER A 61 2.94 -10.16 0.01
C SER A 61 4.33 -10.21 0.61
N LEU A 62 5.39 -10.05 -0.17
CA LEU A 62 6.70 -9.76 0.42
C LEU A 62 6.73 -8.36 1.05
N PRO A 63 7.69 -8.07 1.95
CA PRO A 63 7.87 -6.72 2.47
C PRO A 63 8.03 -5.72 1.31
N ASN A 64 7.10 -4.75 1.25
CA ASN A 64 7.06 -3.76 0.17
C ASN A 64 6.94 -4.33 -1.26
N GLY A 65 6.48 -5.57 -1.40
CA GLY A 65 6.36 -6.26 -2.68
C GLY A 65 5.45 -5.54 -3.67
N SER A 66 5.82 -5.54 -4.95
CA SER A 66 5.04 -4.94 -6.04
C SER A 66 3.75 -5.73 -6.33
N ILE A 67 3.80 -7.04 -6.18
CA ILE A 67 2.65 -7.94 -6.29
C ILE A 67 2.05 -8.24 -4.91
N HIS A 68 0.74 -8.48 -4.86
CA HIS A 68 0.02 -8.91 -3.66
C HIS A 68 -1.13 -9.84 -4.06
N PRO A 69 -0.83 -11.10 -4.40
CA PRO A 69 -1.84 -12.06 -4.80
C PRO A 69 -2.82 -12.31 -3.64
N SER A 70 -4.11 -12.24 -3.92
CA SER A 70 -5.13 -12.38 -2.88
C SER A 70 -6.42 -12.94 -3.47
N PRO A 71 -7.20 -13.72 -2.68
CA PRO A 71 -8.54 -14.08 -3.09
C PRO A 71 -9.40 -12.84 -3.25
N GLU A 72 -10.28 -12.86 -4.24
CA GLU A 72 -11.29 -11.84 -4.45
C GLU A 72 -12.68 -12.42 -4.22
N THR A 73 -13.51 -11.69 -3.46
CA THR A 73 -14.88 -12.10 -3.16
C THR A 73 -15.89 -11.32 -3.98
N THR A 74 -17.14 -11.78 -4.00
CA THR A 74 -18.24 -11.06 -4.60
C THR A 74 -19.39 -10.87 -3.60
N PRO A 75 -19.74 -9.59 -3.21
CA PRO A 75 -19.03 -8.35 -3.55
C PRO A 75 -17.67 -8.23 -2.84
N PRO A 76 -16.68 -7.55 -3.46
CA PRO A 76 -15.38 -7.30 -2.83
C PRO A 76 -15.41 -6.07 -1.93
N ASP A 77 -14.52 -6.01 -0.92
CA ASP A 77 -14.15 -4.79 -0.22
C ASP A 77 -12.98 -4.07 -0.91
N ASN A 78 -12.43 -3.01 -0.29
CA ASN A 78 -11.32 -2.25 -0.86
C ASN A 78 -10.06 -3.11 -1.06
N GLY A 79 -9.79 -4.05 -0.16
CA GLY A 79 -8.72 -5.03 -0.26
C GLY A 79 -9.04 -6.25 -1.13
N GLY A 80 -10.15 -6.23 -1.87
CA GLY A 80 -10.59 -7.33 -2.74
C GLY A 80 -11.37 -8.44 -2.04
N TYR A 81 -11.23 -8.57 -0.74
CA TYR A 81 -11.77 -9.66 0.05
C TYR A 81 -12.72 -9.16 1.14
N HIS A 82 -13.87 -9.82 1.29
CA HIS A 82 -14.77 -9.68 2.43
C HIS A 82 -15.06 -11.05 3.01
N ARG A 83 -14.70 -11.25 4.27
CA ARG A 83 -14.86 -12.55 4.96
C ARG A 83 -16.31 -13.01 4.98
N GLY A 84 -16.53 -14.24 4.51
CA GLY A 84 -17.87 -14.85 4.43
C GLY A 84 -18.57 -14.68 3.07
N ASN A 85 -18.05 -13.84 2.17
CA ASN A 85 -18.53 -13.77 0.81
C ASN A 85 -17.88 -14.85 -0.06
N PRO A 86 -18.56 -15.31 -1.14
CA PRO A 86 -18.00 -16.29 -2.06
C PRO A 86 -16.78 -15.74 -2.80
N VAL A 87 -15.75 -16.58 -2.98
CA VAL A 87 -14.56 -16.28 -3.75
C VAL A 87 -14.81 -16.49 -5.25
N VAL A 88 -14.41 -15.53 -6.08
CA VAL A 88 -14.50 -15.59 -7.55
C VAL A 88 -13.17 -15.95 -8.21
N GLY A 89 -12.07 -15.83 -7.51
CA GLY A 89 -10.72 -16.12 -7.99
C GLY A 89 -9.66 -15.37 -7.21
N PHE A 90 -8.47 -15.25 -7.80
CA PHE A 90 -7.29 -14.65 -7.17
C PHE A 90 -6.75 -13.54 -8.07
N GLY A 91 -6.86 -12.29 -7.64
CA GLY A 91 -6.25 -11.15 -8.31
C GLY A 91 -4.82 -10.91 -7.82
N GLN A 92 -4.05 -10.11 -8.55
CA GLN A 92 -2.62 -10.02 -8.33
C GLN A 92 -2.19 -8.81 -7.51
N LEU A 93 -3.09 -7.87 -7.26
CA LEU A 93 -2.82 -6.66 -6.48
C LEU A 93 -4.13 -6.04 -5.99
N TYR A 94 -4.09 -5.44 -4.79
CA TYR A 94 -5.22 -4.72 -4.21
C TYR A 94 -4.75 -3.52 -3.39
N THR A 95 -5.67 -2.57 -3.14
CA THR A 95 -5.47 -1.51 -2.15
C THR A 95 -5.39 -2.15 -0.76
N GLN A 96 -4.42 -1.72 0.04
CA GLN A 96 -4.17 -2.30 1.35
C GLN A 96 -4.47 -1.30 2.47
N GLY A 97 -5.39 -1.65 3.37
CA GLY A 97 -5.62 -0.93 4.62
C GLY A 97 -6.04 0.54 4.51
N SER A 98 -6.47 1.00 3.34
CA SER A 98 -6.87 2.38 3.11
C SER A 98 -8.39 2.52 3.08
N GLY A 99 -8.93 3.46 3.84
CA GLY A 99 -10.35 3.84 3.84
C GLY A 99 -10.77 4.60 2.60
N GLY A 100 -10.44 4.14 1.43
CA GLY A 100 -10.70 4.87 0.21
C GLY A 100 -11.52 4.11 -0.81
N THR A 101 -11.07 4.16 -2.05
CA THR A 101 -11.75 3.57 -3.19
C THR A 101 -11.11 2.23 -3.53
N LYS A 102 -11.93 1.26 -3.87
CA LYS A 102 -11.49 -0.03 -4.43
C LYS A 102 -10.58 0.20 -5.62
N SER A 103 -9.42 -0.48 -5.65
CA SER A 103 -8.43 -0.37 -6.72
C SER A 103 -7.83 -1.72 -7.05
N TYR A 104 -7.35 -1.85 -8.29
CA TYR A 104 -6.73 -3.07 -8.80
C TYR A 104 -7.71 -4.25 -8.94
N GLY A 105 -7.36 -5.45 -8.46
CA GLY A 105 -8.07 -6.69 -8.71
C GLY A 105 -7.79 -7.28 -10.11
N ASN A 106 -6.68 -6.85 -10.74
CA ASN A 106 -6.35 -7.20 -12.11
C ASN A 106 -5.84 -8.63 -12.22
N PHE A 107 -6.06 -9.19 -13.41
CA PHE A 107 -5.57 -10.51 -13.82
C PHE A 107 -6.04 -11.62 -12.88
N LEU A 108 -7.38 -11.72 -12.78
CA LEU A 108 -8.02 -12.70 -11.91
C LEU A 108 -7.83 -14.11 -12.44
N LEU A 109 -7.31 -15.00 -11.60
CA LEU A 109 -7.16 -16.44 -11.86
C LEU A 109 -8.30 -17.20 -11.19
N SER A 110 -9.12 -17.92 -11.95
CA SER A 110 -10.27 -18.66 -11.43
C SER A 110 -10.18 -20.13 -11.82
N PRO A 111 -9.65 -21.00 -10.94
CA PRO A 111 -9.61 -22.44 -11.16
C PRO A 111 -11.02 -23.03 -11.06
N GLN A 112 -11.38 -23.94 -11.99
CA GLN A 112 -12.70 -24.54 -12.09
C GLN A 112 -12.60 -26.01 -12.52
N THR A 113 -13.66 -26.79 -12.26
CA THR A 113 -13.88 -28.13 -12.80
C THR A 113 -15.19 -28.18 -13.59
N GLY A 114 -15.24 -28.97 -14.64
CA GLY A 114 -16.39 -29.09 -15.54
C GLY A 114 -16.52 -27.92 -16.52
N GLU A 115 -17.75 -27.50 -16.80
CA GLU A 115 -18.00 -26.41 -17.74
C GLU A 115 -17.45 -25.07 -17.25
N ILE A 116 -16.58 -24.44 -18.03
CA ILE A 116 -15.99 -23.13 -17.71
C ILE A 116 -17.09 -22.05 -17.67
N LYS A 117 -17.17 -21.34 -16.55
CA LYS A 117 -18.07 -20.20 -16.34
C LYS A 117 -17.26 -18.92 -16.32
N THR A 118 -17.66 -17.94 -17.13
CA THR A 118 -16.96 -16.66 -17.30
C THR A 118 -17.54 -15.52 -16.45
N SER A 119 -18.73 -15.70 -15.89
CA SER A 119 -19.39 -14.70 -15.04
C SER A 119 -19.09 -14.96 -13.56
N ASP A 120 -18.77 -13.90 -12.80
CA ASP A 120 -18.51 -13.96 -11.35
C ASP A 120 -19.61 -14.73 -10.60
N ARG A 121 -20.87 -14.41 -10.92
CA ARG A 121 -22.01 -15.03 -10.28
C ARG A 121 -22.04 -16.55 -10.47
N ASP A 122 -21.63 -17.00 -11.67
CA ASP A 122 -21.75 -18.40 -12.05
C ASP A 122 -20.53 -19.23 -11.61
N HIS A 123 -19.36 -18.60 -11.43
CA HIS A 123 -18.17 -19.32 -10.96
C HIS A 123 -17.83 -19.11 -9.47
N ALA A 124 -18.43 -18.16 -8.79
CA ALA A 124 -18.19 -17.95 -7.37
C ALA A 124 -18.37 -19.23 -6.53
N SER A 125 -17.47 -19.44 -5.58
CA SER A 125 -17.43 -20.60 -4.69
C SER A 125 -17.48 -20.19 -3.23
N SER A 126 -18.25 -20.93 -2.42
CA SER A 126 -18.02 -20.95 -0.97
C SER A 126 -16.62 -21.52 -0.69
N ILE A 127 -16.09 -21.21 0.49
CA ILE A 127 -14.75 -21.59 0.88
C ILE A 127 -14.70 -22.27 2.25
N SER A 128 -13.71 -23.12 2.43
CA SER A 128 -13.35 -23.76 3.70
C SER A 128 -11.83 -23.90 3.82
N GLU A 129 -11.36 -24.36 4.97
CA GLU A 129 -9.93 -24.65 5.23
C GLU A 129 -9.01 -23.44 4.94
N GLU A 130 -9.49 -22.23 5.22
CA GLU A 130 -8.77 -20.99 4.92
C GLU A 130 -7.68 -20.70 5.95
N LYS A 131 -6.47 -20.39 5.47
CA LYS A 131 -5.36 -19.89 6.28
C LYS A 131 -4.56 -18.85 5.50
N GLY A 132 -4.27 -17.70 6.15
CA GLY A 132 -3.42 -16.65 5.60
C GLY A 132 -2.28 -16.30 6.56
N GLN A 133 -1.05 -16.26 6.03
CA GLN A 133 0.18 -15.83 6.71
C GLN A 133 0.94 -14.84 5.82
N ALA A 134 1.93 -14.16 6.36
CA ALA A 134 2.69 -13.14 5.63
C ALA A 134 3.31 -13.65 4.31
N ASN A 135 3.75 -14.92 4.28
CA ASN A 135 4.41 -15.56 3.14
C ASN A 135 3.51 -16.51 2.34
N TYR A 136 2.32 -16.85 2.83
CA TYR A 136 1.55 -17.96 2.28
C TYR A 136 0.05 -17.80 2.54
N TYR A 137 -0.76 -18.17 1.54
CA TYR A 137 -2.20 -18.28 1.69
C TYR A 137 -2.70 -19.60 1.12
N THR A 138 -3.70 -20.20 1.76
CA THR A 138 -4.38 -21.41 1.28
C THR A 138 -5.85 -21.37 1.58
N VAL A 139 -6.65 -21.96 0.69
CA VAL A 139 -8.10 -22.07 0.82
C VAL A 139 -8.63 -23.22 -0.02
N LYS A 140 -9.72 -23.83 0.40
CA LYS A 140 -10.48 -24.80 -0.41
C LYS A 140 -11.68 -24.11 -1.04
N LEU A 141 -11.81 -24.20 -2.37
CA LEU A 141 -12.97 -23.78 -3.15
C LEU A 141 -13.99 -24.92 -3.17
N ASP A 142 -15.01 -24.86 -2.32
CA ASP A 142 -15.93 -25.98 -2.06
C ASP A 142 -16.72 -26.41 -3.30
N LYS A 143 -17.13 -25.47 -4.14
CA LYS A 143 -17.89 -25.72 -5.37
C LYS A 143 -17.17 -26.64 -6.34
N TYR A 144 -15.85 -26.53 -6.40
CA TYR A 144 -15.01 -27.20 -7.37
C TYR A 144 -14.15 -28.30 -6.75
N ASP A 145 -14.18 -28.43 -5.44
CA ASP A 145 -13.29 -29.31 -4.67
C ASP A 145 -11.81 -29.07 -4.97
N ILE A 146 -11.42 -27.79 -5.14
CA ILE A 146 -10.06 -27.37 -5.47
C ILE A 146 -9.41 -26.75 -4.25
N LYS A 147 -8.20 -27.20 -3.88
CA LYS A 147 -7.33 -26.49 -2.95
C LYS A 147 -6.49 -25.49 -3.74
N ALA A 148 -6.53 -24.21 -3.35
CA ALA A 148 -5.70 -23.17 -3.91
C ALA A 148 -4.66 -22.71 -2.86
N GLU A 149 -3.43 -22.59 -3.30
CA GLU A 149 -2.29 -22.15 -2.50
C GLU A 149 -1.53 -21.08 -3.27
N VAL A 150 -0.97 -20.07 -2.58
CA VAL A 150 -0.13 -19.04 -3.21
C VAL A 150 0.96 -18.55 -2.27
N THR A 151 2.13 -18.30 -2.84
CA THR A 151 3.26 -17.63 -2.20
C THR A 151 3.82 -16.53 -3.12
N PRO A 152 4.17 -15.35 -2.59
CA PRO A 152 4.64 -14.21 -3.38
C PRO A 152 6.16 -14.16 -3.49
N ASN A 153 6.64 -13.49 -4.55
CA ASN A 153 7.96 -12.90 -4.66
C ASN A 153 7.82 -11.37 -4.81
N GLN A 154 8.84 -10.63 -5.26
CA GLN A 154 8.82 -9.17 -5.33
C GLN A 154 7.84 -8.62 -6.38
N HIS A 155 7.85 -9.17 -7.61
CA HIS A 155 6.97 -8.78 -8.72
C HIS A 155 6.15 -9.97 -9.24
N SER A 156 6.40 -11.16 -8.73
CA SER A 156 5.82 -12.42 -9.18
C SER A 156 5.22 -13.23 -8.03
N ALA A 157 4.45 -14.24 -8.36
CA ALA A 157 3.89 -15.20 -7.42
C ALA A 157 3.78 -16.58 -8.07
N ILE A 158 3.84 -17.62 -7.24
CA ILE A 158 3.53 -18.96 -7.66
C ILE A 158 2.28 -19.46 -6.93
N TYR A 159 1.38 -20.04 -7.71
CA TYR A 159 0.18 -20.72 -7.26
C TYR A 159 0.35 -22.23 -7.42
N ARG A 160 -0.25 -22.98 -6.51
CA ARG A 160 -0.49 -24.42 -6.65
C ARG A 160 -1.98 -24.67 -6.51
N PHE A 161 -2.61 -25.17 -7.58
CA PHE A 161 -3.98 -25.62 -7.56
C PHE A 161 -4.03 -27.12 -7.52
N THR A 162 -4.56 -27.71 -6.44
CA THR A 162 -4.79 -29.15 -6.36
C THR A 162 -6.26 -29.41 -6.74
N TYR A 163 -6.46 -29.95 -7.93
CA TYR A 163 -7.76 -30.33 -8.45
C TYR A 163 -8.18 -31.71 -7.94
N PRO A 164 -9.46 -32.05 -7.93
CA PRO A 164 -9.89 -33.43 -7.83
C PRO A 164 -9.43 -34.25 -9.05
N GLU A 165 -9.42 -35.57 -8.96
CA GLU A 165 -9.24 -36.45 -10.11
C GLU A 165 -10.34 -36.18 -11.15
N ASN A 166 -10.01 -35.48 -12.24
CA ASN A 166 -10.97 -34.96 -13.22
C ASN A 166 -10.32 -34.67 -14.57
N ALA A 167 -10.97 -35.09 -15.65
CA ALA A 167 -10.54 -34.80 -17.01
C ALA A 167 -10.94 -33.38 -17.50
N ASP A 168 -11.83 -32.67 -16.77
CA ASP A 168 -12.34 -31.35 -17.15
C ASP A 168 -11.89 -30.25 -16.17
N SER A 169 -10.62 -30.23 -15.80
CA SER A 169 -10.03 -29.18 -14.97
C SER A 169 -9.62 -27.99 -15.82
N SER A 170 -9.77 -26.78 -15.28
CA SER A 170 -9.49 -25.55 -16.04
C SER A 170 -9.05 -24.40 -15.18
N LEU A 171 -8.33 -23.45 -15.80
CA LEU A 171 -8.01 -22.13 -15.24
C LEU A 171 -8.56 -21.06 -16.19
N LEU A 172 -9.44 -20.20 -15.68
CA LEU A 172 -9.91 -19.01 -16.36
C LEU A 172 -9.07 -17.82 -15.92
N ILE A 173 -8.63 -17.00 -16.87
CA ILE A 173 -7.89 -15.76 -16.64
C ILE A 173 -8.73 -14.59 -17.15
N ASP A 174 -9.19 -13.69 -16.26
CA ASP A 174 -9.86 -12.44 -16.65
C ASP A 174 -8.84 -11.29 -16.70
N VAL A 175 -8.55 -10.84 -17.92
CA VAL A 175 -7.59 -9.75 -18.19
C VAL A 175 -8.23 -8.38 -18.05
N SER A 176 -9.54 -8.30 -18.20
CA SER A 176 -10.29 -7.05 -18.15
C SER A 176 -10.64 -6.58 -16.74
N ARG A 177 -10.39 -7.42 -15.75
CA ARG A 177 -10.84 -7.22 -14.37
C ARG A 177 -10.21 -6.02 -13.69
N LYS A 178 -11.04 -5.29 -12.98
CA LYS A 178 -10.66 -4.27 -12.01
C LYS A 178 -11.79 -4.13 -11.00
N ILE A 179 -11.48 -4.07 -9.72
CA ILE A 179 -12.47 -3.75 -8.69
C ILE A 179 -12.63 -2.23 -8.55
N GLY A 180 -13.87 -1.79 -8.32
CA GLY A 180 -14.19 -0.37 -8.11
C GLY A 180 -14.14 0.50 -9.37
N GLY A 181 -14.81 1.65 -9.28
CA GLY A 181 -14.92 2.63 -10.36
C GLY A 181 -15.90 2.23 -11.47
N GLU A 182 -16.24 3.22 -12.33
CA GLU A 182 -17.25 3.02 -13.39
C GLU A 182 -16.67 2.38 -14.65
N VAL A 183 -15.36 2.53 -14.87
CA VAL A 183 -14.69 2.05 -16.10
C VAL A 183 -13.58 1.10 -15.71
N ALA A 184 -13.77 -0.19 -15.98
CA ALA A 184 -12.76 -1.19 -15.72
C ALA A 184 -11.57 -1.06 -16.68
N LEU A 185 -11.70 -1.57 -17.90
CA LEU A 185 -10.65 -1.57 -18.92
C LEU A 185 -11.01 -0.58 -20.04
N LYS A 186 -10.06 0.24 -20.49
CA LYS A 186 -10.19 1.10 -21.66
C LYS A 186 -9.71 0.43 -22.93
N SER A 187 -8.59 -0.24 -22.84
CA SER A 187 -8.03 -1.05 -23.93
C SER A 187 -7.11 -2.10 -23.34
N GLY A 188 -7.02 -3.24 -23.99
CA GLY A 188 -6.12 -4.29 -23.54
C GLY A 188 -6.05 -5.44 -24.53
N SER A 189 -5.13 -6.34 -24.27
CA SER A 189 -4.89 -7.52 -25.08
C SER A 189 -4.54 -8.73 -24.21
N VAL A 190 -4.79 -9.90 -24.77
CA VAL A 190 -4.30 -11.18 -24.27
C VAL A 190 -3.71 -11.97 -25.43
N ASN A 191 -2.56 -12.60 -25.19
CA ASN A 191 -1.89 -13.46 -26.14
C ASN A 191 -1.54 -14.78 -25.47
N VAL A 192 -1.77 -15.86 -26.17
CA VAL A 192 -1.55 -17.23 -25.73
C VAL A 192 -0.44 -17.85 -26.56
N ASP A 193 0.61 -18.29 -25.92
CA ASP A 193 1.69 -19.08 -26.52
C ASP A 193 1.59 -20.52 -26.02
N LYS A 194 0.96 -21.36 -26.83
CA LYS A 194 0.73 -22.76 -26.48
C LYS A 194 2.02 -23.57 -26.40
N GLU A 195 3.01 -23.25 -27.23
CA GLU A 195 4.28 -24.01 -27.28
C GLU A 195 5.11 -23.79 -26.02
N ASN A 196 5.12 -22.54 -25.52
CA ASN A 196 5.84 -22.18 -24.30
C ASN A 196 4.97 -22.24 -23.03
N LYS A 197 3.74 -22.72 -23.12
CA LYS A 197 2.76 -22.77 -22.01
C LYS A 197 2.62 -21.41 -21.29
N MET A 198 2.62 -20.31 -22.08
CA MET A 198 2.64 -18.95 -21.57
C MET A 198 1.39 -18.17 -22.01
N ILE A 199 0.83 -17.38 -21.10
CA ILE A 199 -0.20 -16.39 -21.39
C ILE A 199 0.30 -15.03 -20.98
N THR A 200 0.19 -14.05 -21.86
CA THR A 200 0.59 -12.68 -21.61
C THR A 200 -0.51 -11.71 -21.97
N GLY A 201 -0.49 -10.55 -21.34
CA GLY A 201 -1.49 -9.54 -21.65
C GLY A 201 -1.37 -8.32 -20.75
N GLY A 202 -2.44 -7.55 -20.78
CA GLY A 202 -2.55 -6.33 -19.99
C GLY A 202 -3.30 -5.25 -20.70
N GLY A 203 -3.28 -4.06 -20.17
CA GLY A 203 -3.98 -2.95 -20.80
C GLY A 203 -3.95 -1.65 -20.02
N THR A 204 -4.73 -0.70 -20.51
CA THR A 204 -5.00 0.58 -19.86
C THR A 204 -6.31 0.48 -19.09
N PHE A 205 -6.23 0.76 -17.79
CA PHE A 205 -7.38 0.76 -16.90
C PHE A 205 -7.81 2.18 -16.56
N GLY A 206 -9.12 2.34 -16.35
CA GLY A 206 -9.70 3.61 -16.02
C GLY A 206 -9.40 4.04 -14.58
N LYS A 207 -9.47 5.33 -14.37
CA LYS A 207 -9.29 5.98 -13.06
C LYS A 207 -10.15 5.36 -11.96
N ASN A 208 -9.61 5.40 -10.75
CA ASN A 208 -10.33 5.11 -9.52
C ASN A 208 -9.91 6.10 -8.41
N TRP A 209 -9.11 5.69 -7.44
CA TRP A 209 -8.53 6.61 -6.44
C TRP A 209 -7.75 7.74 -7.10
N ASN A 210 -6.81 7.40 -7.97
CA ASN A 210 -6.13 8.36 -8.82
C ASN A 210 -7.07 8.76 -9.99
N PRO A 211 -7.21 10.06 -10.31
CA PRO A 211 -8.05 10.52 -11.42
C PRO A 211 -7.49 10.20 -12.82
N SER A 212 -6.30 9.64 -12.91
CA SER A 212 -5.64 9.29 -14.17
C SER A 212 -5.85 7.83 -14.56
N ASP A 213 -5.78 7.55 -15.86
CA ASP A 213 -5.68 6.19 -16.36
C ASP A 213 -4.27 5.64 -16.10
N TRP A 214 -4.16 4.32 -16.00
CA TRP A 214 -2.93 3.63 -15.68
C TRP A 214 -2.81 2.31 -16.44
N ASN A 215 -1.60 1.83 -16.63
CA ASN A 215 -1.32 0.59 -17.34
C ASN A 215 -0.87 -0.50 -16.37
N MET A 216 -1.19 -1.75 -16.71
CA MET A 216 -0.68 -2.92 -16.02
C MET A 216 -0.63 -4.10 -16.99
N TYR A 217 0.40 -4.92 -16.87
CA TYR A 217 0.72 -6.03 -17.75
C TYR A 217 1.08 -7.26 -16.92
N PHE A 218 0.95 -8.45 -17.51
CA PHE A 218 1.34 -9.69 -16.87
C PHE A 218 1.98 -10.68 -17.84
N ALA A 219 2.73 -11.61 -17.28
CA ALA A 219 3.15 -12.86 -17.89
C ALA A 219 2.83 -14.01 -16.94
N LEU A 220 2.27 -15.09 -17.47
CA LEU A 220 1.86 -16.27 -16.71
C LEU A 220 2.34 -17.53 -17.43
N GLU A 221 2.89 -18.48 -16.68
CA GLU A 221 3.28 -19.81 -17.16
C GLU A 221 2.69 -20.89 -16.25
N PHE A 222 2.51 -22.10 -16.80
CA PHE A 222 2.06 -23.28 -16.05
C PHE A 222 2.85 -24.53 -16.44
N ASP A 223 2.97 -25.48 -15.50
CA ASP A 223 3.78 -26.68 -15.64
C ASP A 223 3.05 -27.82 -16.38
N GLN A 224 1.73 -27.92 -16.20
CA GLN A 224 0.92 -29.01 -16.74
C GLN A 224 0.77 -28.98 -18.26
N ASP A 225 0.52 -30.16 -18.85
CA ASP A 225 0.21 -30.28 -20.27
C ASP A 225 -1.19 -29.74 -20.58
N ILE A 226 -1.28 -29.05 -21.71
CA ILE A 226 -2.48 -28.36 -22.14
C ILE A 226 -3.33 -29.28 -23.01
N GLU A 227 -4.56 -29.54 -22.60
CA GLU A 227 -5.54 -30.21 -23.46
C GLU A 227 -6.18 -29.24 -24.45
N GLU A 228 -6.74 -28.17 -23.93
CA GLU A 228 -7.38 -27.11 -24.72
C GLU A 228 -6.96 -25.75 -24.17
N ILE A 229 -6.71 -24.81 -25.06
CA ILE A 229 -6.41 -23.43 -24.71
C ILE A 229 -7.05 -22.49 -25.71
N GLY A 230 -7.48 -21.34 -25.24
CA GLY A 230 -8.09 -20.32 -26.10
C GLY A 230 -8.34 -19.03 -25.34
N THR A 231 -9.10 -18.19 -25.98
CA THR A 231 -9.55 -16.92 -25.42
C THR A 231 -11.06 -16.95 -25.17
N TRP A 232 -11.56 -15.98 -24.42
CA TRP A 232 -12.98 -15.81 -24.18
C TRP A 232 -13.35 -14.33 -24.15
N ASP A 233 -14.59 -14.02 -24.45
CA ASP A 233 -15.20 -12.70 -24.26
C ASP A 233 -16.70 -12.84 -23.97
N ASN A 234 -17.43 -11.72 -23.98
CA ASN A 234 -18.89 -11.74 -23.77
C ASN A 234 -19.67 -12.65 -24.70
N GLY A 235 -19.07 -13.09 -25.79
CA GLY A 235 -19.63 -14.08 -26.73
C GLY A 235 -19.35 -15.53 -26.34
N GLY A 236 -18.65 -15.78 -25.27
CA GLY A 236 -18.27 -17.12 -24.77
C GLY A 236 -16.83 -17.52 -25.10
N LEU A 237 -16.55 -18.81 -24.93
CA LEU A 237 -15.22 -19.40 -25.18
C LEU A 237 -14.92 -19.46 -26.68
N LYS A 238 -13.66 -19.25 -27.03
CA LYS A 238 -13.12 -19.26 -28.40
C LYS A 238 -11.90 -20.17 -28.45
N SER A 239 -12.15 -21.44 -28.70
CA SER A 239 -11.11 -22.44 -28.87
C SER A 239 -10.20 -22.07 -30.04
N ASP A 240 -8.90 -22.27 -29.87
CA ASP A 240 -7.85 -21.97 -30.86
C ASP A 240 -7.76 -20.50 -31.35
N VAL A 241 -8.47 -19.58 -30.69
CA VAL A 241 -8.21 -18.13 -30.83
C VAL A 241 -7.18 -17.72 -29.79
N LEU A 242 -5.95 -17.51 -30.24
CA LEU A 242 -4.79 -17.33 -29.38
C LEU A 242 -4.46 -15.85 -29.08
N SER A 243 -5.24 -14.92 -29.59
CA SER A 243 -5.07 -13.49 -29.32
C SER A 243 -6.40 -12.76 -29.39
N LEU A 244 -6.62 -11.87 -28.43
CA LEU A 244 -7.73 -10.91 -28.45
C LEU A 244 -7.22 -9.53 -28.07
N GLU A 245 -7.76 -8.52 -28.75
CA GLU A 245 -7.62 -7.11 -28.41
C GLU A 245 -8.99 -6.48 -28.22
N LYS A 246 -9.12 -5.63 -27.22
CA LYS A 246 -10.35 -4.92 -26.91
C LYS A 246 -10.08 -3.45 -26.61
N THR A 247 -11.00 -2.61 -27.06
CA THR A 247 -10.93 -1.15 -26.92
C THR A 247 -12.22 -0.55 -26.35
N SER A 248 -13.05 -1.37 -25.70
CA SER A 248 -14.36 -0.96 -25.19
C SER A 248 -14.47 -1.15 -23.69
N ASN A 249 -15.11 -0.21 -23.02
CA ASN A 249 -15.23 -0.09 -21.58
C ASN A 249 -16.10 -1.16 -20.88
N ASN A 250 -16.85 -1.96 -21.63
CA ASN A 250 -17.85 -2.89 -21.08
C ASN A 250 -17.67 -4.34 -21.54
N GLU A 251 -16.52 -4.67 -22.11
CA GLU A 251 -16.26 -6.02 -22.57
C GLU A 251 -15.34 -6.75 -21.60
N HIS A 252 -15.85 -7.85 -21.06
CA HIS A 252 -15.03 -8.81 -20.34
C HIS A 252 -14.35 -9.74 -21.33
N PHE A 253 -13.08 -10.01 -21.12
CA PHE A 253 -12.30 -10.94 -21.94
C PHE A 253 -11.05 -11.45 -21.22
N GLY A 254 -10.53 -12.54 -21.75
CA GLY A 254 -9.32 -13.13 -21.25
C GLY A 254 -8.94 -14.41 -21.97
N ALA A 255 -8.25 -15.28 -21.26
CA ALA A 255 -7.85 -16.59 -21.74
C ALA A 255 -8.40 -17.70 -20.84
N TYR A 256 -8.38 -18.93 -21.34
CA TYR A 256 -8.64 -20.12 -20.55
C TYR A 256 -7.73 -21.27 -20.99
N VAL A 257 -7.46 -22.16 -20.05
CA VAL A 257 -6.70 -23.37 -20.26
C VAL A 257 -7.46 -24.53 -19.64
N LYS A 258 -7.48 -25.71 -20.31
CA LYS A 258 -7.96 -26.96 -19.74
C LYS A 258 -6.81 -27.94 -19.55
N PHE A 259 -6.92 -28.70 -18.49
CA PHE A 259 -5.97 -29.72 -18.06
C PHE A 259 -6.69 -31.04 -17.80
N ASP A 260 -6.02 -32.16 -18.06
CA ASP A 260 -6.43 -33.47 -17.55
C ASP A 260 -5.73 -33.76 -16.22
N THR A 261 -6.45 -33.64 -15.13
CA THR A 261 -5.95 -33.90 -13.77
C THR A 261 -6.35 -35.29 -13.26
N SER A 262 -6.68 -36.23 -14.14
CA SER A 262 -7.04 -37.61 -13.77
C SER A 262 -5.87 -38.40 -13.17
N SER A 263 -4.64 -38.10 -13.53
CA SER A 263 -3.44 -38.77 -13.08
C SER A 263 -2.51 -37.89 -12.25
N ASP A 264 -2.44 -36.60 -12.54
CA ASP A 264 -1.70 -35.62 -11.80
C ASP A 264 -2.61 -34.43 -11.47
N GLN A 265 -2.91 -34.26 -10.20
CA GLN A 265 -3.93 -33.33 -9.70
C GLN A 265 -3.35 -31.94 -9.42
N GLU A 266 -2.03 -31.78 -9.38
CA GLU A 266 -1.38 -30.51 -9.08
C GLU A 266 -1.08 -29.74 -10.37
N VAL A 267 -1.50 -28.47 -10.41
CA VAL A 267 -1.18 -27.51 -11.47
C VAL A 267 -0.48 -26.33 -10.81
N ASN A 268 0.79 -26.15 -11.12
CA ASN A 268 1.54 -24.98 -10.67
C ASN A 268 1.47 -23.89 -11.74
N VAL A 269 1.23 -22.66 -11.26
CA VAL A 269 1.09 -21.49 -12.11
C VAL A 269 1.94 -20.37 -11.53
N LYS A 270 2.87 -19.85 -12.30
CA LYS A 270 3.63 -18.66 -11.91
C LYS A 270 3.17 -17.46 -12.74
N ILE A 271 3.06 -16.31 -12.09
CA ILE A 271 2.61 -15.06 -12.69
C ILE A 271 3.47 -13.91 -12.19
N ALA A 272 3.81 -12.98 -13.09
CA ALA A 272 4.42 -11.71 -12.72
C ALA A 272 3.62 -10.55 -13.30
N ILE A 273 3.71 -9.39 -12.65
CA ILE A 273 3.07 -8.15 -13.08
C ILE A 273 4.11 -7.06 -13.31
N SER A 274 3.78 -6.11 -14.20
CA SER A 274 4.55 -4.89 -14.45
C SER A 274 3.61 -3.74 -14.79
N PHE A 275 4.00 -2.52 -14.41
CA PHE A 275 3.31 -1.29 -14.81
C PHE A 275 3.88 -0.69 -16.10
N VAL A 276 4.93 -1.31 -16.66
CA VAL A 276 5.67 -0.81 -17.83
C VAL A 276 5.34 -1.58 -19.10
N SER A 277 5.49 -2.92 -19.09
CA SER A 277 5.28 -3.74 -20.29
C SER A 277 5.14 -5.24 -19.99
N VAL A 278 4.63 -5.98 -20.97
CA VAL A 278 4.63 -7.46 -20.98
C VAL A 278 6.06 -8.01 -20.91
N ASP A 279 7.01 -7.40 -21.64
CA ASP A 279 8.39 -7.88 -21.64
C ASP A 279 9.03 -7.73 -20.27
N LYS A 280 8.71 -6.65 -19.54
CA LYS A 280 9.18 -6.48 -18.16
C LYS A 280 8.54 -7.49 -17.20
N ALA A 281 7.26 -7.80 -17.38
CA ALA A 281 6.62 -8.88 -16.59
C ALA A 281 7.26 -10.25 -16.86
N LYS A 282 7.64 -10.55 -18.12
CA LYS A 282 8.40 -11.77 -18.45
C LYS A 282 9.79 -11.79 -17.82
N GLU A 283 10.47 -10.65 -17.81
CA GLU A 283 11.79 -10.50 -17.18
C GLU A 283 11.70 -10.83 -15.68
N PHE A 284 10.72 -10.25 -14.97
CA PHE A 284 10.48 -10.55 -13.56
C PHE A 284 10.17 -12.03 -13.33
N LEU A 285 9.26 -12.59 -14.12
CA LEU A 285 8.88 -14.00 -14.00
C LEU A 285 10.09 -14.94 -14.11
N ASN A 286 10.95 -14.70 -15.08
CA ASN A 286 12.13 -15.53 -15.32
C ASN A 286 13.23 -15.35 -14.26
N ASN A 287 13.38 -14.12 -13.74
CA ASN A 287 14.45 -13.81 -12.78
C ASN A 287 14.09 -14.24 -11.36
N GLU A 288 12.82 -14.12 -10.98
CA GLU A 288 12.36 -14.37 -9.62
C GLU A 288 11.94 -15.82 -9.39
N ILE A 289 11.21 -16.43 -10.34
CA ILE A 289 10.72 -17.81 -10.21
C ILE A 289 11.17 -18.61 -11.44
N SER A 290 12.40 -19.11 -11.40
CA SER A 290 12.98 -19.86 -12.53
C SER A 290 12.42 -21.26 -12.72
N GLU A 291 11.95 -21.89 -11.65
CA GLU A 291 11.43 -23.26 -11.61
C GLU A 291 10.05 -23.32 -10.96
N PHE A 292 9.30 -24.40 -11.21
CA PHE A 292 8.01 -24.65 -10.57
C PHE A 292 8.19 -25.38 -9.23
N ASP A 293 8.95 -24.80 -8.30
CA ASP A 293 9.18 -25.32 -6.95
C ASP A 293 8.44 -24.46 -5.91
N PHE A 294 7.17 -24.82 -5.68
CA PHE A 294 6.30 -24.09 -4.76
C PHE A 294 6.83 -24.05 -3.32
N GLU A 295 7.38 -25.17 -2.83
CA GLU A 295 7.86 -25.24 -1.44
C GLU A 295 9.13 -24.42 -1.25
N LYS A 296 10.02 -24.38 -2.25
CA LYS A 296 11.21 -23.51 -2.23
C LYS A 296 10.81 -22.04 -2.15
N GLU A 297 9.95 -21.57 -3.03
CA GLU A 297 9.50 -20.16 -3.06
C GLU A 297 8.79 -19.78 -1.76
N LYS A 298 7.99 -20.68 -1.19
CA LYS A 298 7.30 -20.47 0.09
C LYS A 298 8.28 -20.35 1.27
N GLU A 299 9.34 -21.17 1.30
CA GLU A 299 10.37 -21.10 2.35
C GLU A 299 11.21 -19.82 2.19
N GLU A 300 11.60 -19.45 0.96
CA GLU A 300 12.32 -18.20 0.69
C GLU A 300 11.50 -16.97 1.12
N ALA A 301 10.20 -16.93 0.82
CA ALA A 301 9.31 -15.87 1.28
C ALA A 301 9.18 -15.81 2.81
N LYS A 302 9.19 -16.98 3.47
CA LYS A 302 9.18 -17.08 4.93
C LYS A 302 10.48 -16.52 5.53
N ASP A 303 11.64 -16.85 4.95
CA ASP A 303 12.94 -16.37 5.43
C ASP A 303 13.03 -14.85 5.34
N VAL A 304 12.58 -14.26 4.22
CA VAL A 304 12.50 -12.80 4.05
C VAL A 304 11.63 -12.15 5.13
N TRP A 305 10.47 -12.74 5.43
CA TRP A 305 9.61 -12.21 6.49
C TRP A 305 10.18 -12.40 7.89
N ASN A 306 10.79 -13.55 8.19
CA ASN A 306 11.42 -13.77 9.49
C ASN A 306 12.54 -12.77 9.76
N GLU A 307 13.30 -12.36 8.72
CA GLU A 307 14.31 -11.31 8.86
C GLU A 307 13.64 -9.97 9.25
N VAL A 308 12.58 -9.57 8.56
CA VAL A 308 11.90 -8.28 8.79
C VAL A 308 11.11 -8.25 10.09
N LEU A 309 10.40 -9.32 10.40
CA LEU A 309 9.63 -9.42 11.65
C LEU A 309 10.55 -9.52 12.88
N GLY A 310 11.72 -10.15 12.70
CA GLY A 310 12.75 -10.25 13.73
C GLY A 310 13.48 -8.94 14.05
N ASP A 311 13.16 -7.81 13.37
CA ASP A 311 13.64 -6.50 13.77
C ASP A 311 13.13 -6.08 15.16
N VAL A 312 12.02 -6.66 15.61
CA VAL A 312 11.47 -6.46 16.95
C VAL A 312 11.12 -7.80 17.58
N GLU A 313 11.85 -8.15 18.62
CA GLU A 313 11.63 -9.36 19.39
C GLU A 313 10.81 -9.09 20.65
N LEU A 314 9.74 -9.84 20.85
CA LEU A 314 8.93 -9.80 22.07
C LEU A 314 9.51 -10.72 23.15
N GLY A 315 9.43 -10.29 24.41
CA GLY A 315 9.92 -11.10 25.53
C GLY A 315 9.19 -12.44 25.67
N SER A 316 9.87 -13.47 26.13
CA SER A 316 9.37 -14.86 26.24
C SER A 316 8.11 -15.02 27.11
N GLN A 317 7.76 -14.05 27.95
CA GLN A 317 6.56 -14.06 28.79
C GLN A 317 5.31 -13.50 28.09
N VAL A 318 5.44 -13.01 26.86
CA VAL A 318 4.29 -12.51 26.08
C VAL A 318 3.49 -13.70 25.57
N ASP A 319 2.18 -13.68 25.80
CA ASP A 319 1.27 -14.73 25.34
C ASP A 319 1.13 -14.74 23.81
N GLU A 320 0.76 -15.88 23.24
CA GLU A 320 0.66 -16.09 21.80
C GLU A 320 -0.36 -15.16 21.13
N GLU A 321 -1.51 -14.90 21.76
CA GLU A 321 -2.52 -13.98 21.21
C GLU A 321 -1.95 -12.56 21.05
N THR A 322 -1.14 -12.13 21.98
CA THR A 322 -0.45 -10.82 21.90
C THR A 322 0.64 -10.84 20.83
N LYS A 323 1.39 -11.94 20.70
CA LYS A 323 2.37 -12.12 19.61
C LYS A 323 1.67 -12.08 18.25
N ASP A 324 0.57 -12.81 18.07
CA ASP A 324 -0.22 -12.82 16.82
C ASP A 324 -0.67 -11.41 16.42
N LYS A 325 -1.21 -10.63 17.36
CA LYS A 325 -1.62 -9.25 17.13
C LYS A 325 -0.44 -8.36 16.76
N PHE A 326 0.66 -8.50 17.46
CA PHE A 326 1.85 -7.67 17.26
C PHE A 326 2.51 -7.96 15.91
N TYR A 327 2.82 -9.24 15.62
CA TYR A 327 3.51 -9.59 14.37
C TYR A 327 2.60 -9.41 13.14
N THR A 328 1.30 -9.59 13.28
CA THR A 328 0.34 -9.23 12.22
C THR A 328 0.33 -7.70 11.98
N ALA A 329 0.32 -6.89 13.03
CA ALA A 329 0.42 -5.43 12.89
C ALA A 329 1.76 -5.02 12.26
N LEU A 330 2.86 -5.66 12.66
CA LEU A 330 4.19 -5.42 12.09
C LEU A 330 4.26 -5.82 10.60
N TYR A 331 3.63 -6.94 10.21
CA TYR A 331 3.43 -7.30 8.81
C TYR A 331 2.74 -6.16 8.05
N HIS A 332 1.61 -5.64 8.53
CA HIS A 332 0.88 -4.57 7.86
C HIS A 332 1.69 -3.28 7.69
N THR A 333 2.60 -2.95 8.61
CA THR A 333 3.48 -1.76 8.47
C THR A 333 4.50 -1.89 7.35
N ASN A 334 4.77 -3.11 6.87
CA ASN A 334 5.78 -3.41 5.86
C ASN A 334 5.18 -3.80 4.49
N VAL A 335 3.86 -3.75 4.30
CA VAL A 335 3.24 -4.05 3.01
C VAL A 335 3.25 -2.85 2.07
N GLN A 336 3.19 -1.64 2.60
CA GLN A 336 3.20 -0.38 1.86
C GLN A 336 4.19 0.62 2.48
N PRO A 337 4.76 1.55 1.66
CA PRO A 337 4.64 1.68 0.21
C PRO A 337 5.29 0.50 -0.52
N ARG A 338 5.03 0.37 -1.84
CA ARG A 338 5.55 -0.72 -2.66
C ARG A 338 6.81 -0.32 -3.39
N ASP A 339 7.82 -1.19 -3.37
CA ASP A 339 9.03 -0.98 -4.16
C ASP A 339 8.80 -1.38 -5.62
N ARG A 340 8.74 -0.39 -6.50
CA ARG A 340 8.68 -0.54 -7.96
C ARG A 340 9.86 0.12 -8.65
N THR A 341 10.99 0.22 -7.96
CA THR A 341 12.21 0.84 -8.51
C THR A 341 12.74 0.08 -9.72
N GLU A 342 12.63 -1.24 -9.75
CA GLU A 342 13.03 -2.07 -10.88
C GLU A 342 12.00 -2.05 -12.03
N ASP A 343 10.77 -1.67 -11.76
CA ASP A 343 9.70 -1.55 -12.75
C ASP A 343 9.70 -0.14 -13.37
N HIS A 344 9.12 0.86 -12.73
CA HIS A 344 9.05 2.22 -13.27
C HIS A 344 9.98 3.23 -12.58
N GLY A 345 10.86 2.74 -11.69
CA GLY A 345 11.97 3.51 -11.17
C GLY A 345 11.69 4.33 -9.92
N THR A 346 10.54 4.14 -9.26
CA THR A 346 10.18 4.80 -8.00
C THR A 346 9.41 3.86 -7.09
N TRP A 347 9.40 4.17 -5.79
CA TRP A 347 8.41 3.60 -4.87
C TRP A 347 7.02 4.16 -5.17
N ASP A 348 5.99 3.38 -4.92
CA ASP A 348 4.60 3.67 -5.29
C ASP A 348 3.61 3.25 -4.20
N ASP A 349 2.32 3.46 -4.46
CA ASP A 349 1.22 3.13 -3.56
C ASP A 349 1.33 3.79 -2.19
N TYR A 350 1.74 5.07 -2.19
CA TYR A 350 1.58 5.95 -1.05
C TYR A 350 0.14 6.46 -1.02
N TYR A 351 -0.72 5.84 -0.22
CA TYR A 351 -2.13 6.23 -0.16
C TYR A 351 -2.39 7.35 0.83
N THR A 352 -1.82 7.25 2.03
CA THR A 352 -2.17 8.08 3.18
C THR A 352 -0.94 8.42 4.02
N LEU A 353 0.02 9.16 3.46
CA LEU A 353 1.20 9.58 4.23
C LEU A 353 0.83 10.40 5.47
N TRP A 354 -0.30 11.11 5.46
CA TRP A 354 -0.84 11.80 6.63
C TRP A 354 -1.18 10.89 7.81
N ASP A 355 -1.37 9.58 7.59
CA ASP A 355 -1.56 8.59 8.65
C ASP A 355 -0.24 7.96 9.10
N SER A 356 0.67 7.68 8.17
CA SER A 356 1.88 6.89 8.43
C SER A 356 3.08 7.70 8.91
N TRP A 357 3.15 9.00 8.63
CA TRP A 357 4.32 9.81 8.98
C TRP A 357 4.57 9.96 10.50
N ARG A 358 3.52 9.84 11.32
CA ARG A 358 3.61 10.01 12.78
C ARG A 358 4.18 8.81 13.51
N THR A 359 3.94 7.60 13.01
CA THR A 359 4.31 6.35 13.71
C THR A 359 5.05 5.38 12.81
N VAL A 360 4.53 5.03 11.65
CA VAL A 360 5.12 4.01 10.77
C VAL A 360 6.50 4.46 10.27
N PHE A 361 6.61 5.63 9.65
CA PHE A 361 7.91 6.12 9.18
C PHE A 361 8.92 6.34 10.30
N PRO A 362 8.60 6.99 11.44
CA PRO A 362 9.51 7.06 12.58
C PRO A 362 9.98 5.70 13.11
N PHE A 363 9.13 4.69 13.10
CA PHE A 363 9.47 3.32 13.45
C PHE A 363 10.44 2.70 12.42
N LEU A 364 10.10 2.79 11.12
CA LEU A 364 10.94 2.28 10.04
C LEU A 364 12.31 2.99 9.97
N GLN A 365 12.39 4.26 10.35
CA GLN A 365 13.68 4.96 10.47
C GLN A 365 14.61 4.34 11.53
N LEU A 366 14.07 3.64 12.51
CA LEU A 366 14.84 2.94 13.55
C LEU A 366 15.16 1.49 13.16
N THR A 367 14.24 0.81 12.50
CA THR A 367 14.34 -0.62 12.20
C THR A 367 14.88 -0.90 10.80
N ARG A 368 14.52 -0.06 9.82
CA ARG A 368 14.86 -0.24 8.39
C ARG A 368 15.33 1.08 7.74
N PRO A 369 16.40 1.72 8.24
CA PRO A 369 16.85 3.02 7.77
C PRO A 369 17.21 3.06 6.28
N GLU A 370 17.72 1.98 5.71
CA GLU A 370 18.07 1.87 4.29
C GLU A 370 16.81 1.94 3.39
N MET A 371 15.72 1.30 3.82
CA MET A 371 14.43 1.37 3.12
C MET A 371 13.87 2.80 3.16
N VAL A 372 13.98 3.50 4.29
CA VAL A 372 13.55 4.91 4.38
C VAL A 372 14.42 5.81 3.49
N ALA A 373 15.73 5.58 3.43
CA ALA A 373 16.62 6.28 2.50
C ALA A 373 16.20 6.06 1.04
N ALA A 374 15.86 4.83 0.65
CA ALA A 374 15.36 4.51 -0.68
C ALA A 374 14.04 5.24 -1.01
N ASN A 375 13.11 5.33 -0.03
CA ASN A 375 11.88 6.12 -0.18
C ASN A 375 12.18 7.61 -0.40
N ILE A 376 13.09 8.21 0.38
CA ILE A 376 13.45 9.63 0.23
C ILE A 376 14.12 9.87 -1.13
N ASN A 377 14.98 8.97 -1.59
CA ASN A 377 15.57 9.05 -2.92
C ASN A 377 14.51 8.95 -4.03
N SER A 378 13.45 8.14 -3.82
CA SER A 378 12.28 8.13 -4.69
C SER A 378 11.52 9.46 -4.67
N PHE A 379 11.36 10.11 -3.50
CA PHE A 379 10.78 11.45 -3.41
C PHE A 379 11.61 12.48 -4.17
N ILE A 380 12.94 12.45 -4.06
CA ILE A 380 13.86 13.32 -4.81
C ILE A 380 13.66 13.14 -6.31
N LYS A 381 13.61 11.88 -6.78
CA LYS A 381 13.39 11.58 -8.20
C LYS A 381 12.03 12.12 -8.68
N ARG A 382 10.94 11.82 -7.98
CA ARG A 382 9.59 12.31 -8.30
C ARG A 382 9.53 13.83 -8.37
N TYR A 383 10.15 14.51 -7.41
CA TYR A 383 10.19 15.98 -7.39
C TYR A 383 10.96 16.56 -8.58
N LYS A 384 12.11 15.97 -8.94
CA LYS A 384 12.90 16.38 -10.12
C LYS A 384 12.12 16.21 -11.43
N GLU A 385 11.35 15.13 -11.55
CA GLU A 385 10.57 14.83 -12.75
C GLU A 385 9.30 15.69 -12.87
N ASN A 386 8.63 15.99 -11.75
CA ASN A 386 7.31 16.62 -11.75
C ASN A 386 7.31 18.08 -11.27
N GLY A 387 8.40 18.56 -10.64
CA GLY A 387 8.48 19.88 -10.02
C GLY A 387 7.59 20.06 -8.77
N LYS A 388 6.92 19.00 -8.36
CA LYS A 388 6.06 18.92 -7.18
C LYS A 388 5.98 17.48 -6.68
N ILE A 389 5.55 17.31 -5.43
CA ILE A 389 5.35 16.00 -4.83
C ILE A 389 4.08 16.03 -3.98
N SER A 390 3.40 14.90 -3.86
CA SER A 390 2.16 14.78 -3.08
C SER A 390 2.25 13.68 -2.04
N ASP A 391 1.49 13.80 -0.96
CA ASP A 391 1.35 12.77 0.07
C ASP A 391 0.72 11.47 -0.45
N ALA A 392 0.04 11.52 -1.58
CA ALA A 392 -0.46 10.35 -2.26
C ALA A 392 0.19 10.23 -3.65
N TYR A 393 0.80 9.09 -3.90
CA TYR A 393 1.38 8.71 -5.19
C TYR A 393 0.97 7.28 -5.48
N ILE A 394 0.15 7.10 -6.50
CA ILE A 394 -0.54 5.86 -6.76
C ILE A 394 -0.50 5.58 -8.25
N GLN A 395 -0.13 4.36 -8.63
CA GLN A 395 -0.09 3.95 -10.03
C GLN A 395 0.83 4.83 -10.88
N GLY A 396 1.98 5.22 -10.30
CA GLY A 396 2.97 6.08 -10.96
C GLY A 396 2.54 7.55 -11.14
N LYS A 397 1.54 8.04 -10.39
CA LYS A 397 0.98 9.39 -10.55
C LYS A 397 0.83 10.11 -9.22
N GLU A 398 1.19 11.40 -9.23
CA GLU A 398 0.90 12.30 -8.11
C GLU A 398 -0.60 12.53 -7.97
N TYR A 399 -1.11 12.40 -6.76
CA TYR A 399 -2.50 12.71 -6.43
C TYR A 399 -2.58 13.67 -5.26
N ILE A 400 -3.05 14.87 -5.52
CA ILE A 400 -3.23 15.89 -4.49
C ILE A 400 -4.51 15.62 -3.73
N CYS A 401 -4.38 15.20 -2.47
CA CYS A 401 -5.48 15.00 -1.55
C CYS A 401 -5.45 16.07 -0.45
N GLY A 402 -6.56 16.71 -0.20
CA GLY A 402 -6.68 17.80 0.78
C GLY A 402 -6.93 17.31 2.23
N GLN A 403 -6.53 16.11 2.60
CA GLN A 403 -6.79 15.57 3.94
C GLN A 403 -5.74 15.94 4.99
N GLY A 404 -4.49 16.20 4.59
CA GLY A 404 -3.39 16.55 5.48
C GLY A 404 -2.73 17.87 5.11
N GLY A 405 -1.57 18.13 5.70
CA GLY A 405 -0.61 19.10 5.20
C GLY A 405 0.14 18.51 4.00
N ASN A 406 1.45 18.71 3.93
CA ASN A 406 2.33 17.96 3.04
C ASN A 406 3.32 17.18 3.92
N ASP A 407 2.92 15.99 4.33
CA ASP A 407 3.58 15.24 5.40
C ASP A 407 4.91 14.58 4.96
N ILE A 408 5.19 14.58 3.65
CA ILE A 408 6.51 14.22 3.10
C ILE A 408 7.62 15.10 3.70
N GLU A 409 7.34 16.39 3.92
CA GLU A 409 8.28 17.31 4.57
C GLU A 409 8.70 16.81 5.96
N ASN A 410 7.73 16.27 6.70
CA ASN A 410 7.96 15.74 8.05
C ASN A 410 8.81 14.46 8.01
N ILE A 411 8.53 13.57 7.05
CA ILE A 411 9.31 12.33 6.87
C ILE A 411 10.76 12.63 6.54
N ILE A 412 10.99 13.54 5.59
CA ILE A 412 12.34 13.93 5.15
C ILE A 412 13.11 14.59 6.31
N ALA A 413 12.50 15.57 6.99
CA ALA A 413 13.16 16.30 8.06
C ALA A 413 13.46 15.41 9.28
N ASP A 414 12.54 14.51 9.65
CA ASP A 414 12.73 13.58 10.75
C ASP A 414 13.87 12.58 10.45
N ALA A 415 13.91 12.04 9.23
CA ALA A 415 14.99 11.16 8.78
C ALA A 415 16.35 11.88 8.76
N TYR A 416 16.40 13.15 8.32
CA TYR A 416 17.60 13.98 8.38
C TYR A 416 18.10 14.16 9.80
N LEU A 417 17.21 14.50 10.74
CA LEU A 417 17.54 14.73 12.14
C LEU A 417 18.00 13.45 12.87
N LYS A 418 17.54 12.30 12.42
CA LYS A 418 17.98 10.99 12.92
C LYS A 418 19.29 10.51 12.29
N GLY A 419 19.82 11.23 11.30
CA GLY A 419 21.09 10.91 10.66
C GLY A 419 21.04 9.70 9.73
N ILE A 420 19.90 9.47 9.07
CA ILE A 420 19.77 8.42 8.06
C ILE A 420 20.82 8.64 6.95
N GLU A 421 21.57 7.60 6.62
CA GLU A 421 22.61 7.63 5.57
C GLU A 421 22.04 7.30 4.19
N GLY A 422 22.81 7.59 3.12
CA GLY A 422 22.45 7.22 1.75
C GLY A 422 21.47 8.18 1.04
N VAL A 423 21.24 9.37 1.58
CA VAL A 423 20.39 10.43 1.00
C VAL A 423 21.21 11.68 0.67
N ASP A 424 20.95 12.28 -0.49
CA ASP A 424 21.44 13.64 -0.77
C ASP A 424 20.54 14.67 -0.06
N TRP A 425 21.00 15.11 1.11
CA TRP A 425 20.22 15.99 1.95
C TRP A 425 20.07 17.42 1.39
N GLN A 426 20.94 17.84 0.49
CA GLN A 426 20.80 19.12 -0.20
C GLN A 426 19.65 19.06 -1.21
N GLU A 427 19.55 17.96 -1.95
CA GLU A 427 18.45 17.71 -2.88
C GLU A 427 17.13 17.48 -2.13
N ALA A 428 17.15 16.71 -1.05
CA ALA A 428 15.98 16.50 -0.20
C ALA A 428 15.45 17.81 0.40
N TYR A 429 16.35 18.73 0.79
CA TYR A 429 15.96 20.06 1.29
C TYR A 429 15.26 20.90 0.23
N GLN A 430 15.60 20.76 -1.07
CA GLN A 430 14.89 21.48 -2.14
C GLN A 430 13.41 21.07 -2.21
N ILE A 431 13.08 19.82 -1.90
CA ILE A 431 11.69 19.37 -1.82
C ILE A 431 11.00 20.12 -0.67
N VAL A 432 11.52 20.00 0.53
CA VAL A 432 10.93 20.54 1.76
C VAL A 432 10.73 22.04 1.66
N LYS A 433 11.74 22.76 1.16
CA LYS A 433 11.66 24.20 0.92
C LYS A 433 10.69 24.55 -0.22
N GLY A 434 10.75 23.82 -1.35
CA GLY A 434 9.90 24.05 -2.50
C GLY A 434 8.42 23.87 -2.18
N GLU A 435 8.08 22.86 -1.40
CA GLU A 435 6.72 22.61 -0.91
C GLU A 435 6.25 23.75 0.02
N ALA A 436 7.11 24.21 0.94
CA ALA A 436 6.81 25.31 1.82
C ALA A 436 6.59 26.64 1.09
N GLU A 437 7.32 26.89 0.01
CA GLU A 437 7.20 28.12 -0.80
C GLU A 437 6.03 28.11 -1.77
N ASN A 438 5.66 26.94 -2.30
CA ASN A 438 4.72 26.84 -3.41
C ASN A 438 3.36 26.22 -3.03
N TYR A 439 3.29 25.44 -1.94
CA TYR A 439 2.11 24.63 -1.61
C TYR A 439 1.45 24.98 -0.27
N ARG A 440 1.80 26.11 0.35
CA ARG A 440 0.96 26.70 1.40
C ARG A 440 -0.22 27.45 0.80
N SER A 441 -1.38 27.38 1.44
CA SER A 441 -2.53 28.16 1.00
C SER A 441 -2.24 29.66 1.04
N LYS A 442 -2.91 30.41 0.16
CA LYS A 442 -2.79 31.87 0.12
C LYS A 442 -3.18 32.49 1.48
N ASN A 443 -4.27 32.02 2.08
CA ASN A 443 -4.73 32.54 3.37
C ASN A 443 -3.74 32.20 4.49
N TYR A 444 -3.18 31.01 4.55
CA TYR A 444 -2.10 30.70 5.50
C TYR A 444 -0.88 31.59 5.30
N ALA A 445 -0.50 31.88 4.04
CA ALA A 445 0.64 32.73 3.73
C ALA A 445 0.40 34.21 4.15
N THR A 446 -0.80 34.74 3.87
CA THR A 446 -1.12 36.18 4.04
C THR A 446 -1.75 36.51 5.39
N LEU A 447 -2.67 35.71 5.88
CA LEU A 447 -3.38 35.93 7.15
C LEU A 447 -2.70 35.22 8.33
N GLY A 448 -1.99 34.10 8.04
CA GLY A 448 -1.39 33.23 9.05
C GLY A 448 -2.31 32.09 9.50
N TRP A 449 -3.46 31.88 8.86
CA TRP A 449 -4.36 30.75 9.09
C TRP A 449 -5.22 30.46 7.85
N ASN A 450 -5.76 29.26 7.75
CA ASN A 450 -6.71 28.87 6.73
C ASN A 450 -8.14 29.20 7.15
N THR A 451 -8.98 29.64 6.22
CA THR A 451 -10.36 30.04 6.47
C THR A 451 -11.40 28.96 6.11
N GLY A 452 -10.97 27.91 5.41
CA GLY A 452 -11.83 26.82 4.96
C GLY A 452 -12.50 27.05 3.60
N GLU A 453 -12.04 28.05 2.86
CA GLU A 453 -12.48 28.27 1.49
C GLU A 453 -11.69 27.40 0.52
N THR A 454 -12.31 27.05 -0.62
CA THR A 454 -11.62 26.31 -1.68
C THR A 454 -10.60 27.23 -2.34
N GLU A 455 -9.32 26.97 -2.13
CA GLU A 455 -8.24 27.71 -2.74
C GLU A 455 -7.57 26.86 -3.84
N ALA A 456 -7.09 27.55 -4.90
CA ALA A 456 -6.15 26.96 -5.83
C ALA A 456 -4.74 27.15 -5.28
N ILE A 457 -3.96 26.09 -5.23
CA ILE A 457 -2.54 26.13 -4.89
C ILE A 457 -1.75 25.82 -6.17
N ASN A 458 -0.94 26.78 -6.62
CA ASN A 458 -0.18 26.69 -7.87
C ASN A 458 -0.98 26.23 -9.11
N GLY A 459 -2.25 26.68 -9.20
CA GLY A 459 -3.15 26.32 -10.30
C GLY A 459 -3.84 24.95 -10.17
N ASP A 460 -3.44 24.14 -9.21
CA ASP A 460 -4.15 22.91 -8.86
C ASP A 460 -5.32 23.24 -7.94
N LYS A 461 -6.52 22.86 -8.35
CA LYS A 461 -7.70 23.01 -7.51
C LYS A 461 -7.78 21.81 -6.58
N TYR A 462 -7.78 22.05 -5.28
CA TYR A 462 -8.12 21.02 -4.32
C TYR A 462 -9.57 20.60 -4.56
N SER A 463 -9.81 19.33 -4.71
CA SER A 463 -11.16 18.76 -4.83
C SER A 463 -11.92 18.80 -3.49
N TRP A 464 -11.19 19.04 -2.39
CA TRP A 464 -11.72 19.11 -1.03
C TRP A 464 -11.43 20.48 -0.44
N ARG A 465 -12.36 21.02 0.34
CA ARG A 465 -12.13 22.25 1.08
C ARG A 465 -10.97 22.05 2.03
N LEU A 466 -9.99 22.95 2.01
CA LEU A 466 -8.97 23.00 3.05
C LEU A 466 -9.66 23.16 4.40
N ARG A 467 -9.44 22.22 5.30
CA ARG A 467 -10.00 22.27 6.64
C ARG A 467 -9.28 23.33 7.45
N PRO A 468 -9.98 24.40 7.94
CA PRO A 468 -9.31 25.60 8.43
C PRO A 468 -8.30 25.33 9.52
N SER A 469 -8.73 24.66 10.59
CA SER A 469 -7.90 24.47 11.78
C SER A 469 -6.82 23.42 11.54
N SER A 470 -7.17 22.23 11.02
CA SER A 470 -6.21 21.15 10.79
C SER A 470 -5.17 21.51 9.72
N ALA A 471 -5.57 22.19 8.64
CA ALA A 471 -4.62 22.66 7.63
C ALA A 471 -3.67 23.74 8.18
N THR A 472 -4.16 24.65 9.06
CA THR A 472 -3.29 25.63 9.72
C THR A 472 -2.26 24.96 10.61
N ILE A 473 -2.66 23.97 11.40
CA ILE A 473 -1.78 23.23 12.29
C ILE A 473 -0.79 22.40 11.46
N GLY A 474 -1.28 21.69 10.44
CA GLY A 474 -0.47 20.88 9.54
C GLY A 474 0.65 21.71 8.90
N PHE A 475 0.30 22.81 8.25
CA PHE A 475 1.30 23.69 7.63
C PHE A 475 2.27 24.32 8.65
N ALA A 476 1.81 24.66 9.85
CA ALA A 476 2.70 25.17 10.89
C ALA A 476 3.68 24.09 11.36
N TYR A 477 3.26 22.83 11.44
CA TYR A 477 4.13 21.71 11.77
C TYR A 477 5.12 21.45 10.62
N ASN A 478 4.68 21.44 9.37
CA ASN A 478 5.55 21.34 8.21
C ASN A 478 6.60 22.46 8.17
N ASP A 479 6.22 23.71 8.46
CA ASP A 479 7.16 24.83 8.56
C ASP A 479 8.20 24.63 9.68
N TYR A 480 7.84 23.97 10.78
CA TYR A 480 8.81 23.55 11.79
C TYR A 480 9.81 22.54 11.26
N ALA A 481 9.34 21.55 10.48
CA ALA A 481 10.21 20.56 9.84
C ALA A 481 11.23 21.22 8.90
N VAL A 482 10.76 22.16 8.05
CA VAL A 482 11.66 22.98 7.19
C VAL A 482 12.69 23.74 8.02
N ALA A 483 12.27 24.39 9.11
CA ALA A 483 13.16 25.16 9.99
C ALA A 483 14.26 24.28 10.58
N MET A 484 13.90 23.10 11.10
CA MET A 484 14.86 22.19 11.72
C MET A 484 15.90 21.67 10.72
N MET A 485 15.45 21.33 9.52
CA MET A 485 16.36 20.88 8.46
C MET A 485 17.25 22.03 7.97
N ALA A 486 16.69 23.25 7.77
CA ALA A 486 17.44 24.45 7.41
C ALA A 486 18.55 24.75 8.42
N LYS A 487 18.23 24.69 9.72
CA LYS A 487 19.20 24.88 10.79
C LYS A 487 20.36 23.88 10.70
N GLY A 488 20.04 22.60 10.52
CA GLY A 488 21.05 21.54 10.43
C GLY A 488 21.97 21.69 9.21
N LEU A 489 21.44 22.21 8.09
CA LEU A 489 22.18 22.45 6.85
C LEU A 489 22.88 23.82 6.79
N GLY A 490 22.69 24.69 7.82
CA GLY A 490 23.32 26.01 7.89
C GLY A 490 22.61 27.12 7.10
N TYR A 491 21.34 26.93 6.74
CA TYR A 491 20.51 27.94 6.06
C TYR A 491 19.82 28.85 7.08
N GLU A 492 20.55 29.78 7.66
CA GLU A 492 20.10 30.60 8.80
C GLU A 492 18.89 31.45 8.47
N GLU A 493 18.82 32.07 7.28
CA GLU A 493 17.69 32.89 6.84
C GLU A 493 16.40 32.05 6.72
N ASP A 494 16.49 30.86 6.16
CA ASP A 494 15.36 29.93 6.05
C ASP A 494 14.94 29.45 7.45
N TYR A 495 15.90 29.15 8.33
CA TYR A 495 15.61 28.78 9.70
C TYR A 495 14.79 29.85 10.42
N GLU A 496 15.24 31.11 10.40
CA GLU A 496 14.53 32.21 11.07
C GLU A 496 13.13 32.44 10.46
N LYS A 497 13.00 32.36 9.14
CA LYS A 497 11.72 32.50 8.44
C LYS A 497 10.72 31.42 8.89
N TYR A 498 11.14 30.14 8.81
CA TYR A 498 10.22 29.04 9.01
C TYR A 498 9.96 28.72 10.48
N ILE A 499 10.90 28.98 11.39
CA ILE A 499 10.67 28.87 12.84
C ILE A 499 9.65 29.91 13.35
N GLN A 500 9.55 31.09 12.70
CA GLN A 500 8.48 32.05 12.99
C GLN A 500 7.15 31.59 12.34
N SER A 501 7.20 31.10 11.12
CA SER A 501 5.99 30.59 10.44
C SER A 501 5.38 29.39 11.17
N SER A 502 6.18 28.54 11.78
CA SER A 502 5.71 27.39 12.56
C SER A 502 4.84 27.76 13.77
N LYS A 503 4.90 29.03 14.22
CA LYS A 503 4.06 29.52 15.33
C LYS A 503 2.66 29.93 14.89
N LYS A 504 2.34 29.90 13.59
CA LYS A 504 1.05 30.33 13.06
C LYS A 504 -0.15 29.52 13.57
N TRP A 505 0.08 28.27 14.06
CA TRP A 505 -0.99 27.50 14.70
C TRP A 505 -1.62 28.24 15.89
N LEU A 506 -0.88 29.15 16.56
CA LEU A 506 -1.37 30.00 17.65
C LEU A 506 -2.49 30.94 17.18
N ASN A 507 -2.58 31.26 15.89
CA ASN A 507 -3.65 32.09 15.35
C ASN A 507 -5.02 31.40 15.41
N ASN A 508 -5.05 30.07 15.52
CA ASN A 508 -6.26 29.29 15.71
C ASN A 508 -6.50 28.91 17.18
N TRP A 509 -5.59 29.26 18.09
CA TRP A 509 -5.76 29.01 19.51
C TRP A 509 -6.64 30.08 20.14
N ASP A 510 -7.85 29.68 20.57
CA ASP A 510 -8.75 30.56 21.34
C ASP A 510 -8.69 30.20 22.82
N GLU A 511 -7.93 30.98 23.57
CA GLU A 511 -7.75 30.78 25.02
C GLU A 511 -9.04 31.02 25.82
N ASN A 512 -10.02 31.68 25.26
CA ASN A 512 -11.27 32.06 25.92
C ASN A 512 -12.42 31.10 25.61
N LEU A 513 -12.29 30.23 24.63
CA LEU A 513 -13.31 29.26 24.31
C LEU A 513 -13.44 28.24 25.45
N VAL A 514 -14.66 28.06 25.94
CA VAL A 514 -14.97 27.16 27.05
C VAL A 514 -15.97 26.11 26.58
N SER A 515 -15.71 24.86 26.86
CA SER A 515 -16.63 23.75 26.57
C SER A 515 -17.77 23.68 27.60
N SER A 516 -18.85 22.98 27.26
CA SER A 516 -20.00 22.79 28.17
C SER A 516 -19.64 22.06 29.47
N ASP A 517 -18.57 21.27 29.47
CA ASP A 517 -18.01 20.57 30.64
C ASP A 517 -16.89 21.34 31.36
N GLY A 518 -16.62 22.59 30.97
CA GLY A 518 -15.80 23.55 31.68
C GLY A 518 -14.32 23.58 31.32
N TYR A 519 -13.86 22.82 30.30
CA TYR A 519 -12.49 22.96 29.78
C TYR A 519 -12.33 24.26 29.02
N LYS A 520 -11.13 24.85 29.07
CA LYS A 520 -10.81 26.16 28.51
C LYS A 520 -9.59 26.08 27.58
N GLY A 521 -9.68 26.80 26.45
CA GLY A 521 -8.63 26.88 25.45
C GLY A 521 -8.71 25.76 24.43
N PHE A 522 -9.03 26.08 23.18
CA PHE A 522 -9.19 25.13 22.09
C PHE A 522 -8.66 25.70 20.78
N ILE A 523 -8.26 24.82 19.87
CA ILE A 523 -8.07 25.19 18.47
C ILE A 523 -9.44 25.52 17.86
N HIS A 524 -9.55 26.67 17.23
CA HIS A 524 -10.82 27.22 16.80
C HIS A 524 -10.78 27.72 15.36
N LYS A 525 -11.82 27.44 14.60
CA LYS A 525 -11.98 27.93 13.23
C LYS A 525 -12.03 29.48 13.24
N ARG A 526 -11.23 30.09 12.36
CA ARG A 526 -11.14 31.54 12.25
C ARG A 526 -11.52 32.02 10.85
N ALA A 527 -12.40 32.99 10.76
CA ALA A 527 -12.82 33.61 9.51
C ALA A 527 -11.75 34.58 8.97
N GLU A 528 -11.91 35.02 7.70
CA GLU A 528 -10.96 35.94 7.05
C GLU A 528 -10.84 37.28 7.80
N ASP A 529 -11.93 37.79 8.38
CA ASP A 529 -11.94 39.00 9.20
C ASP A 529 -11.33 38.86 10.59
N GLY A 530 -10.85 37.66 10.92
CA GLY A 530 -10.23 37.32 12.20
C GLY A 530 -11.20 36.93 13.31
N SER A 531 -12.49 36.91 13.07
CA SER A 531 -13.48 36.45 14.04
C SER A 531 -13.46 34.93 14.16
N TYR A 532 -13.78 34.42 15.36
CA TYR A 532 -13.96 32.97 15.59
C TYR A 532 -15.41 32.55 15.32
N ALA A 533 -15.57 31.29 14.88
CA ALA A 533 -16.89 30.70 14.72
C ALA A 533 -17.59 30.52 16.09
N THR A 534 -18.93 30.57 16.12
CA THR A 534 -19.68 30.29 17.36
C THR A 534 -19.96 28.79 17.45
N VAL A 535 -19.24 28.11 18.32
CA VAL A 535 -19.34 26.63 18.48
C VAL A 535 -19.15 26.22 19.94
N ASP A 536 -19.69 25.06 20.31
CA ASP A 536 -19.35 24.37 21.56
C ASP A 536 -18.31 23.27 21.23
N PRO A 537 -17.08 23.34 21.77
CA PRO A 537 -16.04 22.37 21.47
C PRO A 537 -16.33 20.96 22.01
N SER A 538 -17.32 20.79 22.86
CA SER A 538 -17.76 19.47 23.36
C SER A 538 -18.62 18.70 22.34
N HIS A 539 -19.12 19.36 21.29
CA HIS A 539 -20.00 18.74 20.32
C HIS A 539 -19.26 18.37 19.04
N PHE A 540 -19.44 17.12 18.60
CA PHE A 540 -19.04 16.70 17.27
C PHE A 540 -20.01 17.26 16.23
N LEU A 541 -19.54 18.16 15.38
CA LEU A 541 -20.36 18.90 14.43
C LEU A 541 -20.39 18.29 13.01
N GLY A 542 -19.87 17.07 12.84
CA GLY A 542 -19.91 16.37 11.55
C GLY A 542 -18.95 16.88 10.48
N TYR A 543 -19.18 16.46 9.23
CA TYR A 543 -18.30 16.72 8.09
C TYR A 543 -18.50 18.10 7.42
N ASP A 544 -19.50 18.84 7.78
CA ASP A 544 -19.99 20.02 7.05
C ASP A 544 -19.39 21.36 7.49
N GLY A 545 -18.17 21.35 7.97
CA GLY A 545 -17.35 22.56 7.98
C GLY A 545 -17.10 23.22 9.31
N THR A 546 -17.41 22.61 10.41
CA THR A 546 -16.99 23.05 11.74
C THR A 546 -15.94 22.09 12.28
N GLU A 547 -14.72 22.28 11.86
CA GLU A 547 -13.58 21.36 12.03
C GLU A 547 -13.02 21.22 13.43
N MET A 548 -13.69 21.70 14.44
CA MET A 548 -13.20 21.52 15.81
C MET A 548 -13.14 20.05 16.26
N ALA A 549 -13.90 19.19 15.60
CA ALA A 549 -13.96 17.77 15.92
C ALA A 549 -12.98 16.89 15.15
N ARG A 550 -12.07 17.47 14.38
CA ARG A 550 -11.11 16.73 13.57
C ARG A 550 -9.68 17.19 13.80
N ILE A 551 -9.29 17.27 15.05
CA ILE A 551 -7.89 17.17 15.43
C ILE A 551 -7.62 15.69 15.60
N TRP A 552 -7.00 15.12 14.59
CA TRP A 552 -6.48 13.74 14.66
C TRP A 552 -5.21 13.72 15.49
#